data_1b6585db08ab53fea73e3c987cb697f1
#
_entry.id   1b6585db08ab53fea73e3c987cb697f1
#
_cell.length_a   1.000
_cell.length_b   1.000
_cell.length_c   1.000
_cell.angle_alpha   90.00
_cell.angle_beta   90.00
_cell.angle_gamma   90.00
#
_symmetry.space_group_name_H-M   'P 1'
#
loop_
_entity.id
_entity.type
_entity.pdbx_description
1 polymer ?
#
loop_
_entity_poly.entity_id
_entity_poly.type
_entity_poly.pdbx_seq_one_letter_code
_entity_poly.pdbx_strand_id
1 'polypeptide(L)'
;GMIMMVREAFPEQVIHLSVQANAVNWATVKFWKQMGVSRVILSRELSLKEIEQIIAEVPDMEIEVFVHGALCMAYSGRCLLSGYINKRDANQGTCTNACRWSYNTYKAEENETGDIVPTQPVAQAINSPEVFVPTQATQEDAIQTINLNGDVVMGDDYVQQPSDEVVLIEEQGRPGELMAMFEDEHGTYIMNSKDLRAVELVPELTHMGVHSLKIEGRTKSHYYVARTAQVYRQAIDDAAAGKPFDTGLITALDGLANRGYTEGFLRRHVHSDYQNYEYGSSKTDHQQFVAEISDITPTRLTLVIKNKLMVGDTIEIMTPQGNLSYPLKEMWNKQGEPIDGALGSGWVCQIANPFKEM
;
A
#
# COMPACT_ATOMS: atom_id res chain seq x y z
N GLY A 1 11.92 -24.64 8.31
CA GLY A 1 11.60 -26.08 8.20
C GLY A 1 11.04 -26.46 6.83
N MET A 2 9.96 -25.81 6.38
CA MET A 2 9.26 -26.18 5.13
C MET A 2 10.19 -26.24 3.91
N ILE A 3 11.09 -25.27 3.72
CA ILE A 3 12.05 -25.24 2.61
C ILE A 3 12.94 -26.51 2.60
N MET A 4 13.43 -26.93 3.76
CA MET A 4 14.23 -28.15 3.87
C MET A 4 13.42 -29.38 3.47
N MET A 5 12.21 -29.54 3.99
CA MET A 5 11.33 -30.66 3.67
C MET A 5 11.00 -30.73 2.17
N VAL A 6 10.73 -29.57 1.56
CA VAL A 6 10.47 -29.50 0.10
C VAL A 6 11.74 -29.88 -0.67
N ARG A 7 12.91 -29.38 -0.25
CA ARG A 7 14.17 -29.70 -0.91
C ARG A 7 14.54 -31.20 -0.81
N GLU A 8 14.25 -31.82 0.33
CA GLU A 8 14.46 -33.24 0.53
C GLU A 8 13.51 -34.09 -0.30
N ALA A 9 12.22 -33.76 -0.33
CA ALA A 9 11.19 -34.51 -1.04
C ALA A 9 11.19 -34.26 -2.55
N PHE A 10 11.55 -33.05 -2.99
CA PHE A 10 11.51 -32.58 -4.37
C PHE A 10 12.77 -31.76 -4.70
N PRO A 11 13.92 -32.41 -4.92
CA PRO A 11 15.21 -31.71 -5.10
C PRO A 11 15.24 -30.71 -6.25
N GLU A 12 14.48 -30.94 -7.31
CA GLU A 12 14.42 -30.09 -8.51
C GLU A 12 13.39 -28.95 -8.40
N GLN A 13 12.61 -28.90 -7.31
CA GLN A 13 11.59 -27.88 -7.17
C GLN A 13 12.22 -26.49 -7.04
N VAL A 14 11.81 -25.56 -7.91
CA VAL A 14 12.20 -24.15 -7.82
C VAL A 14 11.56 -23.53 -6.57
N ILE A 15 12.38 -22.87 -5.74
CA ILE A 15 11.93 -22.27 -4.49
C ILE A 15 12.23 -20.76 -4.51
N HIS A 16 11.19 -19.95 -4.27
CA HIS A 16 11.32 -18.52 -4.05
C HIS A 16 11.14 -18.18 -2.57
N LEU A 17 12.08 -17.45 -2.00
CA LEU A 17 12.02 -17.03 -0.61
C LEU A 17 11.10 -15.81 -0.45
N SER A 18 10.11 -15.95 0.42
CA SER A 18 9.21 -14.83 0.74
C SER A 18 9.94 -13.70 1.47
N VAL A 19 9.47 -12.46 1.28
CA VAL A 19 9.85 -11.28 2.06
C VAL A 19 9.69 -11.49 3.58
N GLN A 20 8.81 -12.39 3.99
CA GLN A 20 8.58 -12.75 5.38
C GLN A 20 9.81 -13.37 6.07
N ALA A 21 10.78 -13.85 5.30
CA ALA A 21 12.07 -14.32 5.82
C ALA A 21 13.02 -13.17 6.20
N ASN A 22 12.66 -11.93 5.92
CA ASN A 22 13.39 -10.71 6.26
C ASN A 22 14.86 -10.75 5.81
N ALA A 23 15.09 -11.01 4.51
CA ALA A 23 16.41 -10.99 3.93
C ALA A 23 16.85 -9.53 3.68
N VAL A 24 17.76 -9.01 4.51
CA VAL A 24 18.17 -7.60 4.55
C VAL A 24 19.67 -7.37 4.26
N ASN A 25 20.41 -8.41 3.90
CA ASN A 25 21.82 -8.28 3.56
C ASN A 25 22.31 -9.43 2.67
N TRP A 26 23.43 -9.22 2.00
CA TRP A 26 24.03 -10.20 1.10
C TRP A 26 24.39 -11.54 1.77
N ALA A 27 24.80 -11.54 3.03
CA ALA A 27 25.18 -12.77 3.74
C ALA A 27 23.95 -13.68 3.95
N THR A 28 22.80 -13.10 4.32
CA THR A 28 21.53 -13.82 4.41
C THR A 28 21.11 -14.36 3.04
N VAL A 29 21.23 -13.59 1.97
CA VAL A 29 20.91 -14.03 0.61
C VAL A 29 21.83 -15.18 0.19
N LYS A 30 23.13 -15.11 0.49
CA LYS A 30 24.10 -16.18 0.23
C LYS A 30 23.77 -17.45 1.00
N PHE A 31 23.34 -17.35 2.25
CA PHE A 31 22.87 -18.49 3.04
C PHE A 31 21.70 -19.19 2.34
N TRP A 32 20.68 -18.42 1.92
CA TRP A 32 19.52 -19.00 1.24
C TRP A 32 19.86 -19.63 -0.12
N LYS A 33 20.86 -19.06 -0.82
CA LYS A 33 21.41 -19.70 -2.03
C LYS A 33 21.99 -21.06 -1.72
N GLN A 34 22.79 -21.20 -0.67
CA GLN A 34 23.35 -22.49 -0.23
C GLN A 34 22.25 -23.50 0.15
N MET A 35 21.09 -23.01 0.63
CA MET A 35 19.92 -23.85 0.90
C MET A 35 19.12 -24.20 -0.35
N GLY A 36 19.61 -23.85 -1.55
CA GLY A 36 19.00 -24.18 -2.83
C GLY A 36 17.81 -23.30 -3.22
N VAL A 37 17.65 -22.12 -2.59
CA VAL A 37 16.68 -21.11 -3.02
C VAL A 37 17.18 -20.46 -4.31
N SER A 38 16.30 -20.30 -5.30
CA SER A 38 16.62 -19.73 -6.62
C SER A 38 16.31 -18.24 -6.74
N ARG A 39 15.31 -17.72 -5.99
CA ARG A 39 14.94 -16.30 -5.95
C ARG A 39 14.70 -15.85 -4.53
N VAL A 40 15.17 -14.64 -4.20
CA VAL A 40 14.89 -13.98 -2.93
C VAL A 40 14.09 -12.72 -3.16
N ILE A 41 12.92 -12.63 -2.49
CA ILE A 41 12.14 -11.40 -2.41
C ILE A 41 12.71 -10.59 -1.25
N LEU A 42 13.39 -9.51 -1.57
CA LEU A 42 14.07 -8.66 -0.58
C LEU A 42 13.07 -7.89 0.29
N SER A 43 13.50 -7.60 1.50
CA SER A 43 12.77 -6.74 2.42
C SER A 43 12.67 -5.30 1.90
N ARG A 44 11.56 -4.63 2.21
CA ARG A 44 11.29 -3.23 1.79
C ARG A 44 12.18 -2.21 2.51
N GLU A 45 12.88 -2.60 3.54
CA GLU A 45 13.75 -1.77 4.37
C GLU A 45 15.11 -1.46 3.72
N LEU A 46 15.39 -2.07 2.56
CA LEU A 46 16.66 -1.91 1.85
C LEU A 46 16.66 -0.67 0.95
N SER A 47 17.82 0.00 0.92
CA SER A 47 18.15 1.05 -0.04
C SER A 47 18.65 0.46 -1.37
N LEU A 48 18.62 1.25 -2.44
CA LEU A 48 19.18 0.88 -3.74
C LEU A 48 20.66 0.43 -3.61
N LYS A 49 21.45 1.13 -2.81
CA LYS A 49 22.86 0.78 -2.57
C LYS A 49 23.05 -0.59 -1.93
N GLU A 50 22.18 -0.96 -0.99
CA GLU A 50 22.22 -2.28 -0.36
C GLU A 50 21.75 -3.37 -1.31
N ILE A 51 20.76 -3.07 -2.17
CA ILE A 51 20.32 -3.99 -3.23
C ILE A 51 21.43 -4.23 -4.24
N GLU A 52 22.11 -3.19 -4.70
CA GLU A 52 23.26 -3.27 -5.59
C GLU A 52 24.39 -4.13 -4.98
N GLN A 53 24.70 -3.91 -3.70
CA GLN A 53 25.68 -4.73 -2.99
C GLN A 53 25.28 -6.22 -2.94
N ILE A 54 24.00 -6.51 -2.67
CA ILE A 54 23.50 -7.90 -2.65
C ILE A 54 23.67 -8.56 -4.02
N ILE A 55 23.35 -7.86 -5.11
CA ILE A 55 23.50 -8.37 -6.47
C ILE A 55 24.98 -8.62 -6.80
N ALA A 56 25.86 -7.69 -6.42
CA ALA A 56 27.28 -7.83 -6.67
C ALA A 56 27.91 -9.01 -5.91
N GLU A 57 27.51 -9.24 -4.66
CA GLU A 57 28.05 -10.30 -3.79
C GLU A 57 27.46 -11.70 -4.08
N VAL A 58 26.24 -11.73 -4.66
CA VAL A 58 25.53 -13.01 -4.96
C VAL A 58 24.95 -12.95 -6.38
N PRO A 59 25.77 -12.84 -7.43
CA PRO A 59 25.33 -12.53 -8.81
C PRO A 59 24.43 -13.62 -9.44
N ASP A 60 24.50 -14.86 -8.99
CA ASP A 60 23.68 -15.95 -9.51
C ASP A 60 22.35 -16.15 -8.75
N MET A 61 21.99 -15.23 -7.85
CA MET A 61 20.70 -15.24 -7.15
C MET A 61 19.72 -14.34 -7.88
N GLU A 62 18.55 -14.86 -8.23
CA GLU A 62 17.48 -13.99 -8.71
C GLU A 62 16.95 -13.10 -7.59
N ILE A 63 16.95 -11.80 -7.82
CA ILE A 63 16.49 -10.79 -6.87
C ILE A 63 15.15 -10.21 -7.32
N GLU A 64 14.18 -10.20 -6.38
CA GLU A 64 12.88 -9.57 -6.55
C GLU A 64 12.71 -8.43 -5.54
N VAL A 65 12.28 -7.25 -6.01
CA VAL A 65 12.15 -6.02 -5.22
C VAL A 65 10.72 -5.50 -5.29
N PHE A 66 10.16 -5.12 -4.14
CA PHE A 66 8.88 -4.41 -4.12
C PHE A 66 9.03 -3.00 -4.66
N VAL A 67 8.13 -2.62 -5.56
CA VAL A 67 8.15 -1.31 -6.23
C VAL A 67 6.85 -0.53 -6.10
N HIS A 68 5.74 -1.20 -5.73
CA HIS A 68 4.45 -0.53 -5.63
C HIS A 68 3.51 -1.20 -4.64
N GLY A 69 2.63 -0.40 -4.04
CA GLY A 69 1.53 -0.85 -3.19
C GLY A 69 1.73 -0.54 -1.72
N ALA A 70 1.05 -1.30 -0.85
CA ALA A 70 1.06 -1.05 0.58
C ALA A 70 2.46 -1.16 1.21
N LEU A 71 2.92 -0.10 1.87
CA LEU A 71 4.12 -0.15 2.68
C LEU A 71 3.76 -0.55 4.13
N CYS A 72 4.46 -1.52 4.71
CA CYS A 72 4.29 -1.91 6.11
C CYS A 72 5.07 -0.97 7.04
N MET A 73 4.50 -0.70 8.22
CA MET A 73 5.19 0.00 9.31
C MET A 73 6.18 -0.93 10.02
N ALA A 74 5.77 -2.17 10.24
CA ALA A 74 6.61 -3.17 10.88
C ALA A 74 7.65 -3.73 9.91
N TYR A 75 8.78 -4.15 10.44
CA TYR A 75 9.75 -4.92 9.69
C TYR A 75 9.09 -6.10 8.97
N SER A 76 9.56 -6.41 7.80
CA SER A 76 9.10 -7.56 7.02
C SER A 76 9.17 -8.84 7.85
N GLY A 77 8.06 -9.57 7.94
CA GLY A 77 7.97 -10.79 8.75
C GLY A 77 7.77 -10.58 10.27
N ARG A 78 7.59 -9.37 10.75
CA ARG A 78 7.47 -9.06 12.19
C ARG A 78 6.13 -8.45 12.62
N CYS A 79 5.20 -8.26 11.70
CA CYS A 79 3.90 -7.67 12.01
C CYS A 79 2.97 -8.71 12.65
N LEU A 80 2.47 -8.40 13.84
CA LEU A 80 1.48 -9.23 14.56
C LEU A 80 0.07 -8.64 14.53
N LEU A 81 -0.09 -7.37 14.10
CA LEU A 81 -1.34 -6.63 14.23
C LEU A 81 -2.54 -7.35 13.59
N SER A 82 -2.40 -7.83 12.37
CA SER A 82 -3.48 -8.53 11.67
C SER A 82 -3.83 -9.85 12.34
N GLY A 83 -2.85 -10.56 12.91
CA GLY A 83 -3.05 -11.76 13.72
C GLY A 83 -3.80 -11.45 15.01
N TYR A 84 -3.42 -10.38 15.70
CA TYR A 84 -4.04 -9.94 16.95
C TYR A 84 -5.51 -9.54 16.75
N ILE A 85 -5.78 -8.63 15.78
CA ILE A 85 -7.12 -8.09 15.57
C ILE A 85 -8.07 -9.10 14.91
N ASN A 86 -7.60 -9.86 13.91
CA ASN A 86 -8.45 -10.67 13.04
C ASN A 86 -8.14 -12.17 13.09
N LYS A 87 -7.17 -12.60 13.85
CA LYS A 87 -6.65 -13.96 13.84
C LYS A 87 -6.15 -14.42 12.46
N ARG A 88 -5.74 -13.44 11.61
CA ARG A 88 -5.21 -13.65 10.27
C ARG A 88 -3.77 -13.14 10.22
N ASP A 89 -2.84 -14.05 10.47
CA ASP A 89 -1.42 -13.74 10.60
C ASP A 89 -0.81 -13.27 9.28
N ALA A 90 -0.11 -12.13 9.32
CA ALA A 90 0.63 -11.61 8.19
C ALA A 90 1.72 -12.57 7.70
N ASN A 91 2.34 -13.30 8.62
CA ASN A 91 3.39 -14.28 8.30
C ASN A 91 2.87 -15.51 7.54
N GLN A 92 1.56 -15.77 7.60
CA GLN A 92 0.89 -16.82 6.83
C GLN A 92 0.34 -16.30 5.48
N GLY A 93 0.69 -15.09 5.09
CA GLY A 93 0.21 -14.47 3.87
C GLY A 93 -1.25 -14.03 3.89
N THR A 94 -1.89 -14.00 5.07
CA THR A 94 -3.33 -13.72 5.23
C THR A 94 -3.63 -12.33 5.81
N CYS A 95 -2.65 -11.41 5.81
CA CYS A 95 -2.79 -10.06 6.32
C CYS A 95 -4.02 -9.35 5.75
N THR A 96 -4.84 -8.75 6.63
CA THR A 96 -6.04 -7.99 6.28
C THR A 96 -5.78 -6.50 6.10
N ASN A 97 -4.52 -6.05 6.25
CA ASN A 97 -4.15 -4.64 6.31
C ASN A 97 -4.89 -3.88 7.44
N ALA A 98 -5.10 -4.52 8.58
CA ALA A 98 -5.77 -3.91 9.73
C ALA A 98 -5.13 -2.57 10.15
N CYS A 99 -3.81 -2.41 9.95
CA CYS A 99 -3.10 -1.13 10.14
C CYS A 99 -3.58 0.02 9.24
N ARG A 100 -4.53 -0.20 8.33
CA ARG A 100 -5.06 0.79 7.40
C ARG A 100 -6.56 1.02 7.55
N TRP A 101 -7.17 0.41 8.56
CA TRP A 101 -8.58 0.61 8.86
C TRP A 101 -8.78 1.91 9.63
N SER A 102 -10.01 2.37 9.70
CA SER A 102 -10.38 3.54 10.50
C SER A 102 -10.76 3.08 11.90
N TYR A 103 -10.19 3.74 12.89
CA TYR A 103 -10.43 3.47 14.29
C TYR A 103 -10.93 4.73 15.00
N ASN A 104 -11.85 4.54 15.94
CA ASN A 104 -12.21 5.54 16.94
C ASN A 104 -11.33 5.34 18.16
N THR A 105 -10.97 6.42 18.85
CA THR A 105 -10.16 6.37 20.06
C THR A 105 -10.99 6.88 21.25
N TYR A 106 -10.86 6.24 22.39
CA TYR A 106 -11.52 6.61 23.63
C TYR A 106 -10.49 6.67 24.74
N LYS A 107 -10.55 7.73 25.58
CA LYS A 107 -9.78 7.74 26.83
C LYS A 107 -10.26 6.62 27.73
N ALA A 108 -9.34 5.96 28.39
CA ALA A 108 -9.62 4.81 29.23
C ALA A 108 -8.90 4.92 30.58
N GLU A 109 -9.34 4.15 31.55
CA GLU A 109 -8.71 3.99 32.85
C GLU A 109 -8.76 2.52 33.28
N GLU A 110 -7.83 2.14 34.13
CA GLU A 110 -7.84 0.82 34.75
C GLU A 110 -8.76 0.89 35.99
N ASN A 111 -9.76 0.01 36.06
CA ASN A 111 -10.67 -0.06 37.18
C ASN A 111 -10.05 -0.89 38.36
N GLU A 112 -10.75 -0.96 39.47
CA GLU A 112 -10.30 -1.69 40.69
C GLU A 112 -10.06 -3.20 40.47
N THR A 113 -10.60 -3.76 39.38
CA THR A 113 -10.43 -5.18 39.01
C THR A 113 -9.31 -5.40 38.00
N GLY A 114 -8.63 -4.34 37.56
CA GLY A 114 -7.55 -4.40 36.56
C GLY A 114 -8.05 -4.43 35.13
N ASP A 115 -9.36 -4.17 34.90
CA ASP A 115 -9.91 -4.08 33.53
C ASP A 115 -9.77 -2.65 32.99
N ILE A 116 -9.44 -2.53 31.73
CA ILE A 116 -9.38 -1.25 31.01
C ILE A 116 -10.79 -0.88 30.53
N VAL A 117 -11.33 0.22 31.06
CA VAL A 117 -12.68 0.70 30.75
C VAL A 117 -12.65 2.12 30.21
N PRO A 118 -13.55 2.50 29.29
CA PRO A 118 -13.60 3.86 28.78
C PRO A 118 -14.06 4.84 29.88
N THR A 119 -13.39 5.98 29.98
CA THR A 119 -13.72 7.04 30.96
C THR A 119 -15.05 7.74 30.67
N GLN A 120 -15.58 7.58 29.44
CA GLN A 120 -16.88 8.11 29.03
C GLN A 120 -17.68 7.01 28.33
N PRO A 121 -19.02 7.02 28.42
CA PRO A 121 -19.85 6.09 27.67
C PRO A 121 -19.56 6.18 26.17
N VAL A 122 -19.37 5.05 25.51
CA VAL A 122 -19.04 4.94 24.08
C VAL A 122 -20.01 5.75 23.19
N ALA A 123 -21.32 5.74 23.54
CA ALA A 123 -22.34 6.51 22.84
C ALA A 123 -22.17 8.05 22.91
N GLN A 124 -21.50 8.56 23.95
CA GLN A 124 -21.19 9.99 24.07
C GLN A 124 -19.89 10.37 23.38
N ALA A 125 -18.93 9.47 23.30
CA ALA A 125 -17.67 9.68 22.61
C ALA A 125 -17.84 9.79 21.06
N ILE A 126 -18.85 9.09 20.48
CA ILE A 126 -19.18 9.19 19.05
C ILE A 126 -19.58 10.61 18.63
N ASN A 127 -20.16 11.40 19.55
CA ASN A 127 -20.62 12.77 19.26
C ASN A 127 -19.56 13.86 19.50
N SER A 128 -18.41 13.50 20.03
CA SER A 128 -17.29 14.40 20.23
C SER A 128 -16.01 13.70 19.78
N PRO A 129 -15.70 13.70 18.49
CA PRO A 129 -14.41 13.21 18.03
C PRO A 129 -13.34 14.18 18.52
N GLU A 130 -12.85 13.98 19.74
CA GLU A 130 -11.51 14.43 20.04
C GLU A 130 -10.59 13.55 19.18
N VAL A 131 -10.17 14.10 18.05
CA VAL A 131 -9.08 13.55 17.29
C VAL A 131 -7.92 13.41 18.27
N PHE A 132 -7.48 12.17 18.53
CA PHE A 132 -6.19 11.94 19.16
C PHE A 132 -5.17 12.61 18.24
N VAL A 133 -4.79 13.82 18.59
CA VAL A 133 -3.59 14.45 18.07
C VAL A 133 -2.49 13.88 18.95
N PRO A 134 -1.57 13.05 18.45
CA PRO A 134 -0.35 12.72 19.18
C PRO A 134 0.19 14.06 19.66
N THR A 135 0.52 14.18 20.93
CA THR A 135 0.93 15.44 21.55
C THR A 135 1.90 16.10 20.58
N GLN A 136 1.42 17.05 19.79
CA GLN A 136 2.31 17.88 19.01
C GLN A 136 3.10 18.60 20.11
N ALA A 137 4.37 18.26 20.23
CA ALA A 137 5.30 19.18 20.82
C ALA A 137 4.97 20.51 20.17
N THR A 138 4.44 21.44 20.96
CA THR A 138 4.09 22.76 20.45
C THR A 138 5.33 23.26 19.74
N GLN A 139 5.18 23.94 18.59
CA GLN A 139 6.32 24.48 17.82
C GLN A 139 7.25 25.36 18.69
N GLU A 140 6.83 25.73 19.89
CA GLU A 140 7.58 26.45 20.89
C GLU A 140 8.59 25.55 21.66
N ASP A 141 8.37 24.25 21.73
CA ASP A 141 9.26 23.31 22.44
C ASP A 141 10.37 22.73 21.54
N ALA A 142 10.26 22.90 20.24
CA ALA A 142 11.31 22.54 19.30
C ALA A 142 12.37 23.65 19.24
N ILE A 143 13.14 23.81 20.30
CA ILE A 143 14.36 24.63 20.25
C ILE A 143 15.34 23.87 19.36
N GLN A 144 15.37 24.25 18.08
CA GLN A 144 16.45 23.84 17.19
C GLN A 144 17.73 24.49 17.66
N THR A 145 18.56 23.75 18.35
CA THR A 145 19.92 24.18 18.65
C THR A 145 20.74 23.96 17.38
N ILE A 146 20.98 25.04 16.65
CA ILE A 146 21.91 25.04 15.52
C ILE A 146 23.30 25.23 16.09
N ASN A 147 24.22 24.32 15.81
CA ASN A 147 25.61 24.49 16.18
C ASN A 147 26.29 25.58 15.33
N LEU A 148 27.48 26.00 15.73
CA LEU A 148 28.23 27.08 15.05
C LEU A 148 28.62 26.74 13.59
N ASN A 149 28.40 25.51 13.14
CA ASN A 149 28.68 25.06 11.78
C ASN A 149 27.40 24.96 10.92
N GLY A 150 26.22 25.31 11.48
CA GLY A 150 24.95 25.26 10.76
C GLY A 150 24.24 23.90 10.77
N ASP A 151 24.78 22.92 11.50
CA ASP A 151 24.15 21.60 11.61
C ASP A 151 23.04 21.61 12.68
N VAL A 152 21.92 20.98 12.39
CA VAL A 152 20.86 20.75 13.36
C VAL A 152 21.33 19.68 14.33
N VAL A 153 21.64 20.07 15.55
CA VAL A 153 21.92 19.14 16.64
C VAL A 153 20.58 18.76 17.26
N MET A 154 20.11 17.57 16.99
CA MET A 154 19.06 16.95 17.79
C MET A 154 19.66 16.73 19.18
N GLY A 155 19.15 17.43 20.19
CA GLY A 155 19.56 17.20 21.56
C GLY A 155 19.31 15.74 21.93
N ASP A 156 20.30 15.10 22.55
CA ASP A 156 20.22 13.72 23.07
C ASP A 156 19.12 13.50 24.14
N ASP A 157 18.35 14.54 24.48
CA ASP A 157 17.39 14.53 25.57
C ASP A 157 15.91 14.48 25.10
N TYR A 158 15.63 14.29 23.80
CA TYR A 158 14.25 14.07 23.37
C TYR A 158 13.86 12.60 23.53
N VAL A 159 13.89 12.12 24.77
CA VAL A 159 13.18 10.92 25.17
C VAL A 159 11.71 11.31 25.31
N GLN A 160 10.91 10.98 24.31
CA GLN A 160 9.47 11.07 24.42
C GLN A 160 9.07 10.24 25.65
N GLN A 161 8.63 10.91 26.72
CA GLN A 161 8.13 10.19 27.90
C GLN A 161 6.91 9.40 27.46
N PRO A 162 6.86 8.09 27.71
CA PRO A 162 5.67 7.31 27.44
C PRO A 162 4.47 7.97 28.12
N SER A 163 3.37 8.11 27.43
CA SER A 163 2.13 8.54 28.05
C SER A 163 1.64 7.38 28.93
N ASP A 164 1.49 7.62 30.24
CA ASP A 164 0.83 6.67 31.12
C ASP A 164 -0.69 6.56 30.82
N GLU A 165 -1.19 7.29 29.82
CA GLU A 165 -2.59 7.27 29.43
C GLU A 165 -2.92 5.98 28.68
N VAL A 166 -3.86 5.24 29.19
CA VAL A 166 -4.44 4.07 28.51
C VAL A 166 -5.51 4.56 27.54
N VAL A 167 -5.43 4.08 26.30
CA VAL A 167 -6.38 4.42 25.24
C VAL A 167 -7.07 3.15 24.75
N LEU A 168 -8.39 3.21 24.58
CA LEU A 168 -9.14 2.18 23.87
C LEU A 168 -9.36 2.57 22.44
N ILE A 169 -9.19 1.63 21.53
CA ILE A 169 -9.49 1.79 20.09
C ILE A 169 -10.64 0.89 19.68
N GLU A 170 -11.49 1.40 18.82
CA GLU A 170 -12.62 0.68 18.21
C GLU A 170 -12.51 0.77 16.68
N GLU A 171 -12.61 -0.36 16.03
CA GLU A 171 -12.66 -0.38 14.55
C GLU A 171 -14.07 0.00 14.10
N GLN A 172 -14.19 0.97 13.15
CA GLN A 172 -15.49 1.53 12.73
C GLN A 172 -16.48 0.52 12.16
N GLY A 173 -16.01 -0.60 11.59
CA GLY A 173 -16.85 -1.70 11.12
C GLY A 173 -17.28 -2.68 12.20
N ARG A 174 -16.80 -2.51 13.46
CA ARG A 174 -17.09 -3.37 14.63
C ARG A 174 -17.42 -2.53 15.86
N PRO A 175 -18.53 -1.81 15.86
CA PRO A 175 -18.93 -1.00 17.01
C PRO A 175 -19.11 -1.85 18.27
N GLY A 176 -18.54 -1.38 19.39
CA GLY A 176 -18.60 -2.06 20.69
C GLY A 176 -17.45 -3.03 20.96
N GLU A 177 -16.60 -3.37 19.97
CA GLU A 177 -15.40 -4.17 20.18
C GLU A 177 -14.20 -3.26 20.51
N LEU A 178 -14.05 -2.91 21.80
CA LEU A 178 -12.97 -2.06 22.29
C LEU A 178 -11.69 -2.88 22.50
N MET A 179 -10.54 -2.33 22.08
CA MET A 179 -9.22 -2.92 22.25
C MET A 179 -8.32 -1.95 22.99
N ALA A 180 -7.64 -2.40 24.05
CA ALA A 180 -6.69 -1.57 24.77
C ALA A 180 -5.42 -1.34 23.93
N MET A 181 -4.98 -0.09 23.90
CA MET A 181 -3.73 0.35 23.28
C MET A 181 -2.85 1.01 24.35
N PHE A 182 -1.62 0.57 24.40
CA PHE A 182 -0.61 1.08 25.32
C PHE A 182 0.49 1.75 24.54
N GLU A 183 1.05 2.79 25.11
CA GLU A 183 2.28 3.41 24.66
C GLU A 183 3.42 2.91 25.54
N ASP A 184 4.58 2.60 24.94
CA ASP A 184 5.78 2.25 25.68
C ASP A 184 6.95 3.17 25.28
N GLU A 185 8.09 2.96 25.91
CA GLU A 185 9.32 3.72 25.64
C GLU A 185 9.84 3.59 24.20
N HIS A 186 9.24 2.70 23.39
CA HIS A 186 9.57 2.50 21.97
C HIS A 186 8.57 3.16 21.04
N GLY A 187 7.52 3.80 21.55
CA GLY A 187 6.58 4.67 20.83
C GLY A 187 5.17 4.12 20.63
N THR A 188 4.30 4.96 20.10
CA THR A 188 2.92 4.64 19.75
C THR A 188 2.83 4.13 18.31
N TYR A 189 2.23 2.96 18.13
CA TYR A 189 2.14 2.29 16.84
C TYR A 189 0.80 2.53 16.16
N ILE A 190 0.52 3.77 15.74
CA ILE A 190 -0.64 4.09 14.90
C ILE A 190 -0.19 4.24 13.45
N MET A 191 -0.77 3.46 12.60
CA MET A 191 -0.16 2.97 11.38
C MET A 191 -0.83 3.51 10.15
N ASN A 192 -0.36 4.64 9.66
CA ASN A 192 -0.84 5.23 8.41
C ASN A 192 0.30 5.49 7.42
N SER A 193 1.01 4.42 7.04
CA SER A 193 2.08 4.53 6.05
C SER A 193 1.54 4.95 4.69
N LYS A 194 2.26 5.83 4.00
CA LYS A 194 2.08 6.11 2.58
C LYS A 194 2.25 4.82 1.75
N ASP A 195 1.68 4.81 0.56
CA ASP A 195 1.88 3.70 -0.38
C ASP A 195 3.24 3.82 -1.08
N LEU A 196 3.92 2.68 -1.28
CA LEU A 196 5.15 2.62 -2.05
C LEU A 196 4.86 2.93 -3.53
N ARG A 197 5.64 3.83 -4.13
CA ARG A 197 5.69 4.07 -5.56
C ARG A 197 7.13 4.33 -5.97
N ALA A 198 7.73 3.38 -6.66
CA ALA A 198 9.11 3.43 -7.11
C ALA A 198 9.23 3.36 -8.65
N VAL A 199 8.22 3.84 -9.38
CA VAL A 199 8.19 3.78 -10.85
C VAL A 199 9.36 4.57 -11.47
N GLU A 200 9.77 5.68 -10.86
CA GLU A 200 10.91 6.49 -11.30
C GLU A 200 12.24 5.75 -11.16
N LEU A 201 12.31 4.75 -10.29
CA LEU A 201 13.51 3.94 -10.03
C LEU A 201 13.61 2.70 -10.93
N VAL A 202 12.62 2.44 -11.77
CA VAL A 202 12.62 1.28 -12.68
C VAL A 202 13.84 1.27 -13.60
N PRO A 203 14.28 2.38 -14.23
CA PRO A 203 15.51 2.38 -15.02
C PRO A 203 16.74 1.97 -14.20
N GLU A 204 16.87 2.47 -12.97
CA GLU A 204 18.00 2.17 -12.09
C GLU A 204 17.98 0.70 -11.64
N LEU A 205 16.84 0.19 -11.19
CA LEU A 205 16.65 -1.22 -10.82
C LEU A 205 16.91 -2.17 -12.00
N THR A 206 16.49 -1.80 -13.20
CA THR A 206 16.76 -2.55 -14.43
C THR A 206 18.26 -2.59 -14.73
N HIS A 207 18.94 -1.44 -14.62
CA HIS A 207 20.38 -1.33 -14.86
C HIS A 207 21.21 -2.13 -13.83
N MET A 208 20.77 -2.17 -12.57
CA MET A 208 21.40 -3.01 -11.53
C MET A 208 21.25 -4.50 -11.79
N GLY A 209 20.34 -4.93 -12.66
CA GLY A 209 20.08 -6.35 -12.92
C GLY A 209 19.07 -6.98 -11.93
N VAL A 210 18.13 -6.21 -11.38
CA VAL A 210 17.00 -6.76 -10.61
C VAL A 210 16.14 -7.61 -11.54
N HIS A 211 15.89 -8.86 -11.15
CA HIS A 211 15.23 -9.86 -12.00
C HIS A 211 13.70 -9.71 -12.03
N SER A 212 13.11 -9.20 -10.94
CA SER A 212 11.65 -9.10 -10.81
C SER A 212 11.24 -7.88 -9.99
N LEU A 213 10.24 -7.14 -10.48
CA LEU A 213 9.62 -6.01 -9.80
C LEU A 213 8.25 -6.43 -9.26
N LYS A 214 8.05 -6.33 -7.96
CA LYS A 214 6.86 -6.82 -7.27
C LYS A 214 5.88 -5.71 -6.94
N ILE A 215 4.63 -5.88 -7.38
CA ILE A 215 3.50 -5.01 -7.06
C ILE A 215 2.63 -5.71 -6.01
N GLU A 216 2.28 -5.01 -4.94
CA GLU A 216 1.33 -5.48 -3.94
C GLU A 216 -0.03 -4.81 -4.18
N GLY A 217 -1.06 -5.61 -4.45
CA GLY A 217 -2.40 -5.12 -4.74
C GLY A 217 -3.52 -5.99 -4.16
N ARG A 218 -3.23 -6.83 -3.15
CA ARG A 218 -4.16 -7.85 -2.59
C ARG A 218 -5.51 -7.28 -2.17
N THR A 219 -5.53 -6.09 -1.56
CA THR A 219 -6.74 -5.43 -1.06
C THR A 219 -7.20 -4.28 -1.95
N LYS A 220 -6.63 -4.18 -3.14
CA LYS A 220 -6.96 -3.14 -4.11
C LYS A 220 -7.94 -3.65 -5.16
N SER A 221 -8.60 -2.72 -5.88
CA SER A 221 -9.53 -3.06 -6.97
C SER A 221 -8.79 -3.65 -8.19
N HIS A 222 -9.51 -4.34 -9.04
CA HIS A 222 -9.00 -4.84 -10.32
C HIS A 222 -8.44 -3.70 -11.18
N TYR A 223 -9.10 -2.55 -11.19
CA TYR A 223 -8.64 -1.35 -11.88
C TYR A 223 -7.27 -0.89 -11.38
N TYR A 224 -7.08 -0.83 -10.06
CA TYR A 224 -5.78 -0.48 -9.47
C TYR A 224 -4.68 -1.42 -9.95
N VAL A 225 -4.93 -2.72 -9.89
CA VAL A 225 -3.96 -3.74 -10.29
C VAL A 225 -3.62 -3.62 -11.78
N ALA A 226 -4.64 -3.50 -12.64
CA ALA A 226 -4.48 -3.39 -14.08
C ALA A 226 -3.72 -2.11 -14.47
N ARG A 227 -4.10 -0.96 -13.89
CA ARG A 227 -3.43 0.33 -14.18
C ARG A 227 -1.98 0.33 -13.71
N THR A 228 -1.71 -0.18 -12.51
CA THR A 228 -0.36 -0.29 -11.97
C THR A 228 0.49 -1.19 -12.85
N ALA A 229 -0.02 -2.38 -13.20
CA ALA A 229 0.71 -3.31 -14.07
C ALA A 229 1.02 -2.71 -15.45
N GLN A 230 0.07 -2.00 -16.06
CA GLN A 230 0.25 -1.30 -17.33
C GLN A 230 1.39 -0.27 -17.25
N VAL A 231 1.38 0.57 -16.21
CA VAL A 231 2.39 1.62 -16.01
C VAL A 231 3.78 1.02 -15.79
N TYR A 232 3.89 0.02 -14.92
CA TYR A 232 5.19 -0.62 -14.66
C TYR A 232 5.68 -1.43 -15.85
N ARG A 233 4.79 -2.05 -16.64
CA ARG A 233 5.18 -2.71 -17.88
C ARG A 233 5.79 -1.72 -18.88
N GLN A 234 5.14 -0.56 -19.06
CA GLN A 234 5.68 0.50 -19.92
C GLN A 234 7.03 1.00 -19.42
N ALA A 235 7.16 1.27 -18.10
CA ALA A 235 8.42 1.72 -17.52
C ALA A 235 9.58 0.72 -17.75
N ILE A 236 9.29 -0.59 -17.60
CA ILE A 236 10.27 -1.66 -17.84
C ILE A 236 10.67 -1.73 -19.32
N ASP A 237 9.71 -1.66 -20.25
CA ASP A 237 9.97 -1.74 -21.67
C ASP A 237 10.77 -0.53 -22.16
N ASP A 238 10.47 0.67 -21.65
CA ASP A 238 11.21 1.88 -21.97
C ASP A 238 12.64 1.84 -21.39
N ALA A 239 12.80 1.36 -20.14
CA ALA A 239 14.12 1.19 -19.54
C ALA A 239 14.97 0.15 -20.29
N ALA A 240 14.39 -0.99 -20.67
CA ALA A 240 15.07 -2.02 -21.46
C ALA A 240 15.45 -1.53 -22.86
N ALA A 241 14.68 -0.62 -23.44
CA ALA A 241 14.98 0.04 -24.71
C ALA A 241 15.96 1.21 -24.56
N GLY A 242 16.45 1.52 -23.36
CA GLY A 242 17.35 2.64 -23.09
C GLY A 242 16.72 4.04 -23.27
N LYS A 243 15.40 4.13 -23.23
CA LYS A 243 14.68 5.40 -23.31
C LYS A 243 14.75 6.15 -21.98
N PRO A 244 14.69 7.50 -21.99
CA PRO A 244 14.53 8.29 -20.77
C PRO A 244 13.20 7.95 -20.08
N PHE A 245 13.16 8.14 -18.75
CA PHE A 245 11.94 7.93 -17.98
C PHE A 245 10.83 8.91 -18.41
N ASP A 246 9.64 8.37 -18.66
CA ASP A 246 8.44 9.15 -18.97
C ASP A 246 7.74 9.59 -17.67
N THR A 247 7.77 10.88 -17.36
CA THR A 247 7.11 11.47 -16.19
C THR A 247 5.57 11.35 -16.23
N GLY A 248 4.97 11.15 -17.40
CA GLY A 248 3.55 10.88 -17.56
C GLY A 248 3.10 9.61 -16.83
N LEU A 249 4.02 8.66 -16.59
CA LEU A 249 3.76 7.45 -15.83
C LEU A 249 3.47 7.73 -14.34
N ILE A 250 4.05 8.78 -13.77
CA ILE A 250 3.75 9.24 -12.41
C ILE A 250 2.30 9.72 -12.34
N THR A 251 1.91 10.62 -13.25
CA THR A 251 0.55 11.16 -13.33
C THR A 251 -0.50 10.05 -13.52
N ALA A 252 -0.14 9.01 -14.30
CA ALA A 252 -1.02 7.86 -14.50
C ALA A 252 -1.29 7.07 -13.20
N LEU A 253 -0.35 7.06 -12.25
CA LEU A 253 -0.51 6.43 -10.95
C LEU A 253 -1.17 7.34 -9.91
N ASP A 254 -1.01 8.67 -10.03
CA ASP A 254 -1.62 9.63 -9.09
C ASP A 254 -3.15 9.56 -9.09
N GLY A 255 -3.76 9.15 -10.21
CA GLY A 255 -5.19 8.91 -10.32
C GLY A 255 -5.72 7.69 -9.57
N LEU A 256 -4.85 6.85 -9.00
CA LEU A 256 -5.27 5.67 -8.23
C LEU A 256 -5.54 6.01 -6.76
N ALA A 257 -6.45 5.28 -6.13
CA ALA A 257 -6.74 5.43 -4.71
C ALA A 257 -5.52 5.11 -3.86
N ASN A 258 -4.91 6.12 -3.23
CA ASN A 258 -3.69 6.02 -2.45
C ASN A 258 -3.76 6.88 -1.18
N ARG A 259 -2.79 6.72 -0.28
CA ARG A 259 -2.61 7.50 0.96
C ARG A 259 -1.45 8.48 0.89
N GLY A 260 -1.16 8.97 -0.28
CA GLY A 260 0.10 9.61 -0.63
C GLY A 260 1.14 8.56 -0.98
N TYR A 261 2.11 8.96 -1.79
CA TYR A 261 3.16 8.07 -2.26
C TYR A 261 4.52 8.40 -1.63
N THR A 262 5.34 7.37 -1.51
CA THR A 262 6.74 7.46 -1.10
C THR A 262 7.56 6.41 -1.83
N GLU A 263 8.84 6.68 -2.04
CA GLU A 263 9.80 5.66 -2.52
C GLU A 263 10.27 4.71 -1.40
N GLY A 264 9.72 4.86 -0.21
CA GLY A 264 10.10 4.06 0.95
C GLY A 264 11.59 4.22 1.29
N PHE A 265 12.23 3.13 1.66
CA PHE A 265 13.64 3.14 2.04
C PHE A 265 14.61 3.13 0.84
N LEU A 266 14.12 3.02 -0.39
CA LEU A 266 14.98 2.87 -1.57
C LEU A 266 16.01 4.00 -1.70
N ARG A 267 15.62 5.26 -1.43
CA ARG A 267 16.54 6.41 -1.41
C ARG A 267 16.97 6.90 -0.03
N ARG A 268 16.57 6.21 1.04
CA ARG A 268 16.90 6.60 2.42
C ARG A 268 16.51 8.03 2.78
N HIS A 269 15.25 8.41 2.51
CA HIS A 269 14.71 9.70 2.91
C HIS A 269 14.46 9.80 4.43
N VAL A 270 14.19 11.02 4.91
CA VAL A 270 13.89 11.32 6.32
C VAL A 270 12.56 10.68 6.72
N HIS A 271 12.47 10.17 7.94
CA HIS A 271 11.31 9.43 8.46
C HIS A 271 9.95 10.11 8.32
N SER A 272 9.88 11.46 8.40
CA SER A 272 8.65 12.24 8.23
C SER A 272 7.97 12.05 6.88
N ASP A 273 8.74 11.71 5.84
CA ASP A 273 8.20 11.56 4.48
C ASP A 273 7.41 10.27 4.28
N TYR A 274 7.55 9.30 5.18
CA TYR A 274 6.91 7.98 5.05
C TYR A 274 5.51 7.90 5.65
N GLN A 275 5.13 8.88 6.46
CA GLN A 275 3.88 8.88 7.20
C GLN A 275 2.88 9.88 6.60
N ASN A 276 1.62 9.48 6.61
CA ASN A 276 0.52 10.37 6.29
C ASN A 276 -0.20 10.74 7.59
N TYR A 277 0.07 11.93 8.09
CA TYR A 277 -0.56 12.46 9.31
C TYR A 277 -1.88 13.19 9.05
N GLU A 278 -2.23 13.44 7.78
CA GLU A 278 -3.38 14.27 7.42
C GLU A 278 -4.66 13.47 7.18
N TYR A 279 -4.56 12.25 6.63
CA TYR A 279 -5.75 11.49 6.21
C TYR A 279 -5.64 10.01 6.53
N GLY A 280 -6.64 9.49 7.28
CA GLY A 280 -6.76 8.07 7.62
C GLY A 280 -7.23 7.16 6.47
N SER A 281 -7.72 7.71 5.35
CA SER A 281 -8.27 6.94 4.23
C SER A 281 -7.61 7.27 2.89
N SER A 282 -7.62 6.31 1.96
CA SER A 282 -7.16 6.55 0.58
C SER A 282 -8.13 7.49 -0.13
N LYS A 283 -7.61 8.49 -0.85
CA LYS A 283 -8.38 9.42 -1.67
C LYS A 283 -7.99 9.30 -3.13
N THR A 284 -8.93 9.59 -4.02
CA THR A 284 -8.70 9.78 -5.46
C THR A 284 -9.19 11.18 -5.82
N ASP A 285 -8.31 12.01 -6.37
CA ASP A 285 -8.66 13.39 -6.69
C ASP A 285 -9.07 13.61 -8.15
N HIS A 286 -8.73 12.70 -9.07
CA HIS A 286 -8.90 12.94 -10.51
C HIS A 286 -9.53 11.81 -11.32
N GLN A 287 -9.57 10.59 -10.84
CA GLN A 287 -10.17 9.46 -11.57
C GLN A 287 -10.98 8.55 -10.63
N GLN A 288 -12.13 8.09 -11.09
CA GLN A 288 -12.99 7.18 -10.35
C GLN A 288 -13.25 5.91 -11.17
N PHE A 289 -13.08 4.74 -10.54
CA PHE A 289 -13.46 3.47 -11.15
C PHE A 289 -14.99 3.36 -11.21
N VAL A 290 -15.58 3.51 -12.40
CA VAL A 290 -17.03 3.62 -12.57
C VAL A 290 -17.69 2.32 -12.95
N ALA A 291 -17.03 1.43 -13.70
CA ALA A 291 -17.67 0.19 -14.18
C ALA A 291 -16.65 -0.87 -14.61
N GLU A 292 -17.13 -2.12 -14.68
CA GLU A 292 -16.45 -3.24 -15.34
C GLU A 292 -17.21 -3.62 -16.60
N ILE A 293 -16.49 -3.95 -17.68
CA ILE A 293 -17.09 -4.51 -18.89
C ILE A 293 -17.35 -5.98 -18.65
N SER A 294 -18.62 -6.40 -18.69
CA SER A 294 -19.02 -7.79 -18.47
C SER A 294 -19.34 -8.54 -19.76
N ASP A 295 -19.64 -7.82 -20.85
CA ASP A 295 -19.93 -8.41 -22.15
C ASP A 295 -19.62 -7.43 -23.27
N ILE A 296 -19.20 -7.96 -24.41
CA ILE A 296 -18.79 -7.19 -25.59
C ILE A 296 -19.54 -7.75 -26.80
N THR A 297 -20.29 -6.88 -27.46
CA THR A 297 -20.90 -7.17 -28.77
C THR A 297 -20.32 -6.21 -29.83
N PRO A 298 -20.50 -6.47 -31.12
CA PRO A 298 -20.00 -5.54 -32.16
C PRO A 298 -20.54 -4.11 -32.03
N THR A 299 -21.71 -3.92 -31.44
CA THR A 299 -22.37 -2.62 -31.33
C THR A 299 -22.41 -2.04 -29.93
N ARG A 300 -22.26 -2.86 -28.89
CA ARG A 300 -22.44 -2.45 -27.47
C ARG A 300 -21.47 -3.12 -26.54
N LEU A 301 -21.09 -2.39 -25.48
CA LEU A 301 -20.43 -2.90 -24.28
C LEU A 301 -21.46 -2.95 -23.16
N THR A 302 -21.53 -4.07 -22.43
CA THR A 302 -22.33 -4.19 -21.21
C THR A 302 -21.47 -3.89 -20.00
N LEU A 303 -21.89 -2.94 -19.18
CA LEU A 303 -21.18 -2.43 -18.01
C LEU A 303 -21.87 -2.86 -16.72
N VAL A 304 -21.09 -3.39 -15.78
CA VAL A 304 -21.50 -3.54 -14.38
C VAL A 304 -21.01 -2.33 -13.61
N ILE A 305 -21.94 -1.49 -13.18
CA ILE A 305 -21.65 -0.20 -12.56
C ILE A 305 -21.15 -0.39 -11.12
N LYS A 306 -20.12 0.33 -10.75
CA LYS A 306 -19.53 0.38 -9.39
C LYS A 306 -19.76 1.74 -8.74
N ASN A 307 -19.66 2.81 -9.52
CA ASN A 307 -19.89 4.19 -9.07
C ASN A 307 -20.75 4.94 -10.08
N LYS A 308 -21.21 6.12 -9.69
CA LYS A 308 -22.08 6.96 -10.52
C LYS A 308 -21.43 7.23 -11.89
N LEU A 309 -22.24 7.04 -12.95
CA LEU A 309 -21.87 7.29 -14.34
C LEU A 309 -23.05 7.96 -15.05
N MET A 310 -22.79 9.09 -15.75
CA MET A 310 -23.81 9.87 -16.43
C MET A 310 -23.49 10.04 -17.91
N VAL A 311 -24.53 10.17 -18.72
CA VAL A 311 -24.36 10.65 -20.11
C VAL A 311 -23.78 12.05 -20.07
N GLY A 312 -22.75 12.30 -20.89
CA GLY A 312 -21.95 13.51 -20.88
C GLY A 312 -20.59 13.39 -20.20
N ASP A 313 -20.40 12.35 -19.38
CA ASP A 313 -19.09 12.08 -18.80
C ASP A 313 -18.10 11.65 -19.87
N THR A 314 -16.80 11.90 -19.61
CA THR A 314 -15.72 11.31 -20.41
C THR A 314 -15.12 10.15 -19.60
N ILE A 315 -15.21 8.94 -20.17
CA ILE A 315 -14.66 7.75 -19.55
C ILE A 315 -13.37 7.32 -20.22
N GLU A 316 -12.49 6.70 -19.44
CA GLU A 316 -11.29 6.05 -19.96
C GLU A 316 -11.50 4.53 -19.93
N ILE A 317 -11.50 3.89 -21.07
CA ILE A 317 -11.61 2.44 -21.21
C ILE A 317 -10.20 1.86 -21.30
N MET A 318 -9.85 1.05 -20.29
CA MET A 318 -8.55 0.40 -20.20
C MET A 318 -8.55 -0.89 -20.99
N THR A 319 -7.57 -1.06 -21.87
CA THR A 319 -7.37 -2.29 -22.65
C THR A 319 -5.90 -2.74 -22.61
N PRO A 320 -5.60 -4.01 -22.94
CA PRO A 320 -4.21 -4.48 -23.04
C PRO A 320 -3.37 -3.72 -24.08
N GLN A 321 -3.99 -3.11 -25.07
CA GLN A 321 -3.32 -2.36 -26.15
C GLN A 321 -3.15 -0.87 -25.81
N GLY A 322 -3.71 -0.40 -24.71
CA GLY A 322 -3.70 0.99 -24.28
C GLY A 322 -5.07 1.48 -23.83
N ASN A 323 -5.14 2.72 -23.40
CA ASN A 323 -6.37 3.31 -22.90
C ASN A 323 -7.06 4.16 -23.98
N LEU A 324 -8.38 4.08 -24.02
CA LEU A 324 -9.21 4.86 -24.93
C LEU A 324 -10.04 5.86 -24.13
N SER A 325 -9.86 7.15 -24.39
CA SER A 325 -10.76 8.20 -23.87
C SER A 325 -12.02 8.22 -24.73
N TYR A 326 -13.18 8.05 -24.11
CA TYR A 326 -14.47 7.93 -24.77
C TYR A 326 -15.51 8.87 -24.15
N PRO A 327 -16.01 9.87 -24.87
CA PRO A 327 -17.11 10.70 -24.40
C PRO A 327 -18.41 9.91 -24.47
N LEU A 328 -19.04 9.70 -23.31
CA LEU A 328 -20.26 8.93 -23.16
C LEU A 328 -21.47 9.74 -23.66
N LYS A 329 -21.93 9.44 -24.87
CA LYS A 329 -23.04 10.17 -25.51
C LYS A 329 -24.40 9.54 -25.24
N GLU A 330 -24.43 8.22 -25.09
CA GLU A 330 -25.68 7.45 -24.99
C GLU A 330 -25.47 6.26 -24.05
N MET A 331 -26.50 5.93 -23.30
CA MET A 331 -26.52 4.80 -22.39
C MET A 331 -27.90 4.14 -22.38
N TRP A 332 -27.93 2.81 -22.23
CA TRP A 332 -29.16 2.05 -22.22
C TRP A 332 -29.20 1.12 -21.00
N ASN A 333 -30.42 0.87 -20.50
CA ASN A 333 -30.66 -0.16 -19.49
C ASN A 333 -30.58 -1.58 -20.10
N LYS A 334 -30.77 -2.61 -19.27
CA LYS A 334 -30.77 -4.02 -19.73
C LYS A 334 -31.86 -4.32 -20.76
N GLN A 335 -32.93 -3.56 -20.79
CA GLN A 335 -34.08 -3.71 -21.71
C GLN A 335 -33.82 -2.99 -23.05
N GLY A 336 -32.71 -2.27 -23.17
CA GLY A 336 -32.35 -1.49 -24.35
C GLY A 336 -33.04 -0.12 -24.42
N GLU A 337 -33.64 0.34 -23.33
CA GLU A 337 -34.25 1.67 -23.24
C GLU A 337 -33.18 2.70 -22.87
N PRO A 338 -33.20 3.91 -23.48
CA PRO A 338 -32.22 4.96 -23.18
C PRO A 338 -32.36 5.45 -21.73
N ILE A 339 -31.23 5.71 -21.09
CA ILE A 339 -31.15 6.27 -19.74
C ILE A 339 -30.09 7.36 -19.70
N ASP A 340 -30.26 8.35 -18.81
CA ASP A 340 -29.33 9.48 -18.68
C ASP A 340 -28.17 9.16 -17.72
N GLY A 341 -28.25 8.07 -16.94
CA GLY A 341 -27.20 7.69 -16.02
C GLY A 341 -27.51 6.47 -15.19
N ALA A 342 -26.47 5.96 -14.51
CA ALA A 342 -26.51 4.90 -13.53
C ALA A 342 -25.94 5.41 -12.22
N LEU A 343 -26.72 5.33 -11.11
CA LEU A 343 -26.41 6.06 -9.89
C LEU A 343 -25.39 5.37 -8.97
N GLY A 344 -25.04 4.12 -9.23
CA GLY A 344 -24.05 3.41 -8.41
C GLY A 344 -24.10 1.89 -8.54
N SER A 345 -23.49 1.21 -7.58
CA SER A 345 -23.35 -0.24 -7.57
C SER A 345 -24.70 -0.98 -7.68
N GLY A 346 -24.70 -2.08 -8.42
CA GLY A 346 -25.88 -2.90 -8.70
C GLY A 346 -26.57 -2.59 -10.02
N TRP A 347 -26.28 -1.48 -10.65
CA TRP A 347 -26.76 -1.18 -12.00
C TRP A 347 -25.97 -1.95 -13.06
N VAL A 348 -26.69 -2.37 -14.09
CA VAL A 348 -26.10 -2.89 -15.33
C VAL A 348 -26.68 -2.11 -16.48
N CYS A 349 -25.83 -1.52 -17.28
CA CYS A 349 -26.22 -0.71 -18.44
C CYS A 349 -25.38 -1.09 -19.67
N GLN A 350 -25.74 -0.53 -20.81
CA GLN A 350 -25.03 -0.68 -22.06
C GLN A 350 -24.61 0.67 -22.60
N ILE A 351 -23.44 0.71 -23.24
CA ILE A 351 -22.95 1.86 -23.99
C ILE A 351 -22.59 1.42 -25.43
N ALA A 352 -22.47 2.36 -26.34
CA ALA A 352 -21.99 2.04 -27.68
C ALA A 352 -20.57 1.49 -27.62
N ASN A 353 -20.28 0.47 -28.42
CA ASN A 353 -18.93 -0.08 -28.51
C ASN A 353 -18.03 0.89 -29.31
N PRO A 354 -17.01 1.52 -28.68
CA PRO A 354 -16.14 2.44 -29.36
C PRO A 354 -15.04 1.77 -30.21
N PHE A 355 -14.88 0.45 -30.05
CA PHE A 355 -13.88 -0.32 -30.78
C PHE A 355 -14.47 -0.73 -32.13
N LYS A 356 -13.92 -0.16 -33.19
CA LYS A 356 -14.26 -0.58 -34.57
C LYS A 356 -13.49 -1.86 -34.85
N GLU A 357 -14.19 -2.99 -34.82
CA GLU A 357 -13.67 -4.33 -35.11
C GLU A 357 -12.65 -4.88 -34.09
N MET A 358 -13.14 -5.62 -33.08
CA MET A 358 -12.41 -6.72 -32.47
C MET A 358 -13.10 -8.04 -32.77
#